data_0271cfccae7a973685ceb2892c2c4377
#
_entry.id   0271cfccae7a973685ceb2892c2c4377
#
_cell.length_a   1.000
_cell.length_b   1.000
_cell.length_c   1.000
_cell.angle_alpha   90.00
_cell.angle_beta   90.00
_cell.angle_gamma   90.00
#
_symmetry.space_group_name_H-M   'P 1'
#
loop_
_entity.id
_entity.type
_entity.pdbx_description
1 polymer ?
#
loop_
_entity_poly.entity_id
_entity_poly.type
_entity_poly.pdbx_seq_one_letter_code
_entity_poly.pdbx_strand_id
1 'polypeptide(L)'
;NPKMRKNPDVIKFYGHSLGTADYSYFQAIFDQIDLYGGNTTLYFLHAPSYPIDPETVSQLINRYASGLIPESHGRNLLHKLLLEDRLKIAEIQPEP
;
A
#
# COMPACT_ATOMS: atom_id res chain seq x y z
N ASN A 1 -5.10 17.37 -21.48
CA ASN A 1 -5.40 16.08 -21.90
C ASN A 1 -6.22 15.32 -20.88
N PRO A 2 -7.35 14.94 -21.27
CA PRO A 2 -8.27 14.29 -20.37
C PRO A 2 -7.70 13.09 -19.69
N LYS A 3 -6.63 12.65 -20.22
CA LYS A 3 -6.01 11.58 -19.62
C LYS A 3 -5.19 11.94 -18.48
N MET A 4 -5.15 13.14 -18.09
CA MET A 4 -4.43 13.51 -16.92
C MET A 4 -5.20 13.11 -15.70
N ARG A 5 -5.44 11.84 -15.56
CA ARG A 5 -6.03 11.37 -14.37
C ARG A 5 -5.07 11.54 -13.26
N LYS A 6 -5.45 12.21 -12.21
CA LYS A 6 -4.66 12.25 -11.02
C LYS A 6 -4.77 10.93 -10.30
N ASN A 7 -3.67 10.47 -9.76
CA ASN A 7 -3.74 9.33 -8.86
C ASN A 7 -4.45 9.75 -7.58
N PRO A 8 -5.16 8.87 -6.92
CA PRO A 8 -5.82 9.21 -5.67
C PRO A 8 -4.79 9.55 -4.60
N ASP A 9 -5.20 10.42 -3.66
CA ASP A 9 -4.34 10.77 -2.54
C ASP A 9 -4.24 9.63 -1.55
N VAL A 10 -5.29 8.83 -1.45
CA VAL A 10 -5.38 7.75 -0.48
C VAL A 10 -6.02 6.54 -1.12
N ILE A 11 -5.48 5.37 -0.84
CA ILE A 11 -6.11 4.10 -1.20
C ILE A 11 -6.27 3.30 0.08
N LYS A 12 -7.46 2.77 0.28
CA LYS A 12 -7.78 1.96 1.46
C LYS A 12 -7.89 0.50 1.06
N PHE A 13 -7.15 -0.34 1.77
CA PHE A 13 -7.25 -1.79 1.62
C PHE A 13 -7.81 -2.34 2.91
N TYR A 14 -8.76 -3.26 2.80
CA TYR A 14 -9.32 -3.88 4.00
C TYR A 14 -8.55 -5.15 4.30
N GLY A 15 -8.39 -5.45 5.59
CA GLY A 15 -7.59 -6.59 6.01
C GLY A 15 -7.98 -7.90 5.34
N HIS A 16 -9.27 -8.04 5.06
CA HIS A 16 -9.77 -9.19 4.33
C HIS A 16 -9.01 -9.40 3.01
N SER A 17 -8.71 -8.32 2.31
CA SER A 17 -8.01 -8.41 1.03
C SER A 17 -6.61 -8.98 1.16
N LEU A 18 -5.95 -8.75 2.29
CA LEU A 18 -4.60 -9.29 2.50
C LEU A 18 -4.59 -10.80 2.55
N GLY A 19 -5.71 -11.41 2.94
CA GLY A 19 -5.79 -12.85 3.03
C GLY A 19 -6.38 -13.52 1.80
N THR A 20 -7.06 -12.77 0.94
CA THR A 20 -7.81 -13.36 -0.16
C THR A 20 -7.41 -12.88 -1.54
N ALA A 21 -6.86 -11.68 -1.66
CA ALA A 21 -6.52 -11.16 -2.99
C ALA A 21 -5.17 -11.72 -3.44
N ASP A 22 -5.06 -11.95 -4.74
CA ASP A 22 -3.79 -12.34 -5.33
C ASP A 22 -2.80 -11.20 -5.26
N TYR A 23 -1.53 -11.54 -5.19
CA TYR A 23 -0.49 -10.52 -5.20
C TYR A 23 -0.61 -9.62 -6.44
N SER A 24 -0.98 -10.18 -7.58
CA SER A 24 -1.06 -9.38 -8.81
C SER A 24 -2.06 -8.24 -8.70
N TYR A 25 -3.07 -8.39 -7.85
CA TYR A 25 -4.01 -7.32 -7.58
C TYR A 25 -3.29 -6.11 -6.98
N PHE A 26 -2.45 -6.36 -5.96
CA PHE A 26 -1.70 -5.27 -5.33
C PHE A 26 -0.65 -4.71 -6.28
N GLN A 27 0.02 -5.58 -7.02
CA GLN A 27 1.03 -5.14 -7.96
C GLN A 27 0.45 -4.18 -8.99
N ALA A 28 -0.72 -4.51 -9.53
CA ALA A 28 -1.37 -3.65 -10.52
C ALA A 28 -1.69 -2.27 -9.96
N ILE A 29 -2.20 -2.23 -8.72
CA ILE A 29 -2.52 -0.96 -8.08
C ILE A 29 -1.26 -0.15 -7.83
N PHE A 30 -0.23 -0.79 -7.28
CA PHE A 30 1.01 -0.09 -6.95
C PHE A 30 1.71 0.45 -8.20
N ASP A 31 1.65 -0.29 -9.31
CA ASP A 31 2.19 0.18 -10.57
C ASP A 31 1.40 1.38 -11.09
N GLN A 32 0.08 1.29 -10.99
CA GLN A 32 -0.80 2.33 -11.49
C GLN A 32 -0.55 3.67 -10.79
N ILE A 33 -0.33 3.64 -9.49
CA ILE A 33 -0.14 4.87 -8.71
C ILE A 33 1.32 5.28 -8.64
N ASP A 34 2.23 4.54 -9.24
CA ASP A 34 3.67 4.78 -9.13
C ASP A 34 4.04 4.90 -7.66
N LEU A 35 3.93 3.78 -6.95
CA LEU A 35 4.06 3.79 -5.50
C LEU A 35 5.35 4.46 -5.02
N TYR A 36 6.46 4.22 -5.71
CA TYR A 36 7.72 4.82 -5.30
C TYR A 36 7.77 6.33 -5.55
N GLY A 37 7.38 6.74 -6.76
CA GLY A 37 7.52 8.14 -7.15
C GLY A 37 6.34 9.02 -6.87
N GLY A 38 5.19 8.43 -6.58
CA GLY A 38 3.96 9.20 -6.34
C GLY A 38 3.79 9.61 -4.89
N ASN A 39 2.62 10.13 -4.58
CA ASN A 39 2.32 10.66 -3.25
C ASN A 39 1.16 9.96 -2.57
N THR A 40 0.67 8.88 -3.14
CA THR A 40 -0.50 8.19 -2.58
C THR A 40 -0.17 7.58 -1.23
N THR A 41 -1.08 7.73 -0.28
CA THR A 41 -0.98 7.12 1.05
C THR A 41 -1.78 5.83 1.03
N LEU A 42 -1.20 4.77 1.58
CA LEU A 42 -1.86 3.47 1.69
C LEU A 42 -2.37 3.28 3.10
N TYR A 43 -3.67 2.99 3.22
CA TYR A 43 -4.27 2.64 4.49
C TYR A 43 -4.69 1.17 4.45
N PHE A 44 -4.23 0.41 5.42
CA PHE A 44 -4.66 -0.97 5.61
C PHE A 44 -5.56 -0.99 6.82
N LEU A 45 -6.84 -1.24 6.60
CA LEU A 45 -7.88 -1.12 7.62
C LEU A 45 -8.33 -2.51 8.08
N HIS A 46 -8.59 -2.64 9.36
CA HIS A 46 -9.03 -3.92 9.91
C HIS A 46 -10.13 -3.73 10.93
N ALA A 47 -10.92 -4.78 11.11
CA ALA A 47 -11.92 -4.81 12.18
C ALA A 47 -11.21 -4.98 13.52
N PRO A 48 -11.83 -4.52 14.61
CA PRO A 48 -11.21 -4.66 15.93
C PRO A 48 -10.89 -6.10 16.32
N SER A 49 -11.70 -7.05 15.85
CA SER A 49 -11.51 -8.45 16.21
C SER A 49 -10.51 -9.19 15.32
N TYR A 50 -10.04 -8.54 14.25
CA TYR A 50 -9.11 -9.17 13.32
C TYR A 50 -8.00 -8.19 12.96
N PRO A 51 -7.07 -7.94 13.90
CA PRO A 51 -6.01 -6.96 13.63
C PRO A 51 -5.09 -7.42 12.50
N ILE A 52 -4.57 -6.47 11.77
CA ILE A 52 -3.59 -6.74 10.73
C ILE A 52 -2.22 -6.81 11.38
N ASP A 53 -1.48 -7.88 11.08
CA ASP A 53 -0.09 -7.98 11.52
C ASP A 53 0.74 -7.04 10.66
N PRO A 54 1.44 -6.08 11.25
CA PRO A 54 2.29 -5.16 10.49
C PRO A 54 3.31 -5.88 9.62
N GLU A 55 3.76 -7.05 10.04
CA GLU A 55 4.71 -7.82 9.27
C GLU A 55 4.13 -8.24 7.93
N THR A 56 2.83 -8.56 7.90
CA THR A 56 2.17 -8.94 6.65
C THR A 56 2.22 -7.78 5.66
N VAL A 57 1.99 -6.57 6.13
CA VAL A 57 2.05 -5.39 5.27
C VAL A 57 3.49 -5.15 4.79
N SER A 58 4.46 -5.27 5.69
CA SER A 58 5.86 -5.09 5.32
C SER A 58 6.28 -6.12 4.27
N GLN A 59 5.83 -7.36 4.42
CA GLN A 59 6.17 -8.40 3.45
C GLN A 59 5.56 -8.10 2.08
N LEU A 60 4.35 -7.58 2.05
CA LEU A 60 3.70 -7.21 0.80
C LEU A 60 4.50 -6.11 0.09
N ILE A 61 4.87 -5.08 0.82
CA ILE A 61 5.63 -3.97 0.27
C ILE A 61 7.01 -4.44 -0.21
N ASN A 62 7.68 -5.26 0.57
CA ASN A 62 9.00 -5.76 0.19
C ASN A 62 8.93 -6.69 -1.01
N ARG A 63 7.87 -7.46 -1.14
CA ARG A 63 7.69 -8.29 -2.32
C ARG A 63 7.58 -7.43 -3.57
N TYR A 64 6.79 -6.37 -3.50
CA TYR A 64 6.68 -5.45 -4.62
C TYR A 64 8.02 -4.77 -4.89
N ALA A 65 8.71 -4.37 -3.82
CA ALA A 65 9.98 -3.68 -3.93
C ALA A 65 11.02 -4.50 -4.68
N SER A 66 10.97 -5.81 -4.54
CA SER A 66 11.98 -6.69 -5.14
C SER A 66 11.94 -6.64 -6.67
N GLY A 67 10.88 -6.15 -7.25
CA GLY A 67 10.76 -6.04 -8.71
C GLY A 67 11.01 -4.64 -9.24
N LEU A 68 11.34 -3.69 -8.38
CA LEU A 68 11.54 -2.32 -8.85
C LEU A 68 12.89 -2.13 -9.53
N ILE A 69 12.88 -1.26 -10.54
CA ILE A 69 14.07 -0.87 -11.27
C ILE A 69 14.14 0.66 -11.20
N PRO A 70 15.26 1.23 -10.79
CA PRO A 70 16.49 0.57 -10.35
C PRO A 70 16.33 -0.08 -8.98
N GLU A 71 17.23 -0.99 -8.68
CA GLU A 71 17.16 -1.74 -7.43
C GLU A 71 17.21 -0.86 -6.18
N SER A 72 17.85 0.30 -6.29
CA SER A 72 17.91 1.23 -5.17
C SER A 72 16.52 1.69 -4.73
N HIS A 73 15.57 1.80 -5.67
CA HIS A 73 14.21 2.15 -5.34
C HIS A 73 13.58 1.05 -4.48
N GLY A 74 13.83 -0.20 -4.85
CA GLY A 74 13.29 -1.31 -4.07
C GLY A 74 13.87 -1.37 -2.67
N ARG A 75 15.18 -1.16 -2.54
CA ARG A 75 15.81 -1.19 -1.22
C ARG A 75 15.26 -0.13 -0.29
N ASN A 76 14.79 0.97 -0.84
CA ASN A 76 14.37 2.10 -0.03
C ASN A 76 12.85 2.25 0.09
N LEU A 77 12.08 1.43 -0.63
CA LEU A 77 10.65 1.68 -0.74
C LEU A 77 9.94 1.71 0.61
N LEU A 78 10.12 0.68 1.42
CA LEU A 78 9.41 0.62 2.69
C LEU A 78 9.78 1.80 3.58
N HIS A 79 11.06 2.09 3.69
CA HIS A 79 11.51 3.21 4.50
C HIS A 79 10.98 4.55 3.97
N LYS A 80 10.96 4.69 2.64
CA LYS A 80 10.44 5.91 2.03
C LYS A 80 8.99 6.12 2.39
N LEU A 81 8.18 5.06 2.29
CA LEU A 81 6.77 5.17 2.65
C LEU A 81 6.58 5.54 4.11
N LEU A 82 7.38 4.96 4.99
CA LEU A 82 7.28 5.24 6.42
C LEU A 82 7.74 6.67 6.73
N LEU A 83 8.82 7.10 6.11
CA LEU A 83 9.33 8.45 6.34
C LEU A 83 8.38 9.52 5.80
N GLU A 84 7.68 9.23 4.72
CA GLU A 84 6.72 10.16 4.15
C GLU A 84 5.32 10.00 4.74
N ASP A 85 5.19 9.11 5.74
CA ASP A 85 3.92 8.88 6.42
C ASP A 85 2.82 8.42 5.45
N ARG A 86 3.19 7.56 4.52
CA ARG A 86 2.31 7.09 3.46
C ARG A 86 1.88 5.63 3.63
N LEU A 87 2.22 5.00 4.75
CA LEU A 87 1.85 3.62 5.00
C LEU A 87 1.26 3.54 6.38
N LYS A 88 -0.04 3.25 6.45
CA LYS A 88 -0.77 3.28 7.70
C LYS A 88 -1.61 2.03 7.89
N ILE A 89 -1.66 1.58 9.14
CA ILE A 89 -2.54 0.48 9.54
C ILE A 89 -3.46 1.07 10.58
N ALA A 90 -4.76 0.91 10.38
CA ALA A 90 -5.74 1.51 11.28
C ALA A 90 -6.93 0.60 11.47
N GLU A 91 -7.61 0.78 12.60
CA GLU A 91 -8.81 0.04 12.91
C GLU A 91 -10.01 0.75 12.30
N ILE A 92 -10.94 -0.02 11.73
CA ILE A 92 -12.17 0.54 11.19
C ILE A 92 -12.99 1.06 12.35
N GLN A 93 -13.38 2.33 12.29
CA GLN A 93 -14.18 2.94 13.34
C GLN A 93 -15.65 2.75 13.02
N PRO A 94 -16.46 2.32 13.99
CA PRO A 94 -17.90 2.20 13.77
C PRO A 94 -18.52 3.58 13.59
N GLU A 95 -19.60 3.62 12.82
CA GLU A 95 -20.34 4.85 12.64
C GLU A 95 -20.98 5.26 13.95
N PRO A 96 -21.00 6.53 14.29
CA PRO A 96 -21.65 6.98 15.52
C PRO A 96 -23.18 6.82 15.48
#